data_0afe1e403a1c6ceccc26559e28e87282
#
_entry.id   0afe1e403a1c6ceccc26559e28e87282
#
_cell.length_a   1.000
_cell.length_b   1.000
_cell.length_c   1.000
_cell.angle_alpha   90.00
_cell.angle_beta   90.00
_cell.angle_gamma   90.00
#
_symmetry.space_group_name_H-M   'P 1'
#
loop_
_entity.id
_entity.type
_entity.pdbx_description
1 polymer ?
#
loop_
_entity_poly.entity_id
_entity_poly.type
_entity_poly.pdbx_seq_one_letter_code
_entity_poly.pdbx_strand_id
1 'polypeptide(L)'
;MNLWNKIKELIVFLEAYQRDVLIYRLTVILLVFYHPPSWVGEIPVRIAVVFMFFSYELSRNRWLWLLLFLGFSVYSMRYWYEIDNHRYLINYWVGVCFISTLFKDRLQVLKVNAHLLILLAFIFAVFWKLTSADFLNGDFMQYSLLIDPRMQYMNTAIVGITPEQFLDKKLLMQYLSIAPNLETKVTLDSAPRLHTVALLFTYITLLIEIVILISFALKRFPLFQKIKDYSLHFFVLILYPFIPV
;
A
#
# COMPACT_ATOMS: atom_id res chain seq x y z
N MET A 1 8.88 -14.83 31.90
CA MET A 1 8.23 -15.57 30.77
C MET A 1 8.90 -15.14 29.48
N ASN A 2 9.53 -16.10 28.76
CA ASN A 2 10.40 -15.79 27.63
C ASN A 2 9.54 -15.29 26.43
N LEU A 3 9.97 -14.26 25.71
CA LEU A 3 9.29 -13.70 24.54
C LEU A 3 8.87 -14.79 23.55
N TRP A 4 9.71 -15.82 23.38
CA TRP A 4 9.45 -16.97 22.51
C TRP A 4 8.22 -17.79 22.91
N ASN A 5 7.96 -17.93 24.22
CA ASN A 5 6.77 -18.63 24.69
C ASN A 5 5.50 -17.82 24.42
N LYS A 6 5.54 -16.50 24.57
CA LYS A 6 4.41 -15.63 24.21
C LYS A 6 4.11 -15.68 22.70
N ILE A 7 5.14 -15.73 21.87
CA ILE A 7 4.97 -15.87 20.41
C ILE A 7 4.33 -17.24 20.08
N LYS A 8 4.76 -18.32 20.70
CA LYS A 8 4.15 -19.65 20.50
C LYS A 8 2.68 -19.67 20.95
N GLU A 9 2.36 -19.13 22.10
CA GLU A 9 0.98 -19.02 22.58
C GLU A 9 0.11 -18.19 21.62
N LEU A 10 0.63 -17.09 21.09
CA LEU A 10 -0.05 -16.28 20.09
C LEU A 10 -0.29 -17.06 18.79
N ILE A 11 0.70 -17.83 18.31
CA ILE A 11 0.56 -18.65 17.10
C ILE A 11 -0.54 -19.69 17.31
N VAL A 12 -0.52 -20.42 18.42
CA VAL A 12 -1.54 -21.43 18.76
C VAL A 12 -2.94 -20.78 18.85
N PHE A 13 -3.03 -19.61 19.48
CA PHE A 13 -4.28 -18.85 19.55
C PHE A 13 -4.79 -18.46 18.15
N LEU A 14 -3.90 -17.95 17.27
CA LEU A 14 -4.25 -17.57 15.91
C LEU A 14 -4.63 -18.78 15.03
N GLU A 15 -4.00 -19.94 15.26
CA GLU A 15 -4.35 -21.18 14.56
C GLU A 15 -5.70 -21.75 14.99
N ALA A 16 -6.05 -21.61 16.27
CA ALA A 16 -7.36 -22.01 16.81
C ALA A 16 -8.48 -21.03 16.39
N TYR A 17 -8.14 -19.81 16.02
CA TYR A 17 -9.10 -18.82 15.58
C TYR A 17 -9.62 -19.13 14.17
N GLN A 18 -10.92 -18.94 13.96
CA GLN A 18 -11.47 -19.09 12.61
C GLN A 18 -10.83 -18.06 11.68
N ARG A 19 -10.08 -18.52 10.70
CA ARG A 19 -9.23 -17.67 9.83
C ARG A 19 -10.01 -16.61 9.06
N ASP A 20 -11.26 -16.88 8.67
CA ASP A 20 -12.13 -15.89 8.02
C ASP A 20 -12.43 -14.71 8.97
N VAL A 21 -12.72 -15.00 10.25
CA VAL A 21 -12.97 -13.97 11.26
C VAL A 21 -11.74 -13.13 11.54
N LEU A 22 -10.58 -13.76 11.60
CA LEU A 22 -9.31 -13.02 11.75
C LEU A 22 -9.12 -12.03 10.59
N ILE A 23 -9.37 -12.48 9.34
CA ILE A 23 -9.25 -11.61 8.17
C ILE A 23 -10.24 -10.45 8.24
N TYR A 24 -11.51 -10.69 8.61
CA TYR A 24 -12.49 -9.62 8.79
C TYR A 24 -12.05 -8.61 9.86
N ARG A 25 -11.56 -9.08 11.00
CA ARG A 25 -11.08 -8.18 12.07
C ARG A 25 -9.84 -7.37 11.66
N LEU A 26 -8.89 -7.97 10.96
CA LEU A 26 -7.75 -7.25 10.41
C LEU A 26 -8.19 -6.20 9.39
N THR A 27 -9.18 -6.53 8.55
CA THR A 27 -9.77 -5.56 7.62
C THR A 27 -10.44 -4.42 8.37
N VAL A 28 -11.18 -4.72 9.43
CA VAL A 28 -11.82 -3.71 10.29
C VAL A 28 -10.76 -2.78 10.92
N ILE A 29 -9.65 -3.33 11.43
CA ILE A 29 -8.51 -2.53 11.92
C ILE A 29 -7.97 -1.62 10.82
N LEU A 30 -7.76 -2.15 9.62
CA LEU A 30 -7.31 -1.35 8.47
C LEU A 30 -8.27 -0.18 8.19
N LEU A 31 -9.58 -0.42 8.26
CA LEU A 31 -10.61 0.60 8.03
C LEU A 31 -10.66 1.66 9.14
N VAL A 32 -10.26 1.35 10.38
CA VAL A 32 -10.11 2.36 11.46
C VAL A 32 -9.05 3.40 11.09
N PHE A 33 -7.95 2.96 10.49
CA PHE A 33 -6.86 3.85 10.05
C PHE A 33 -7.12 4.50 8.70
N TYR A 34 -8.17 4.08 8.00
CA TYR A 34 -8.56 4.68 6.74
C TYR A 34 -9.26 6.03 6.98
N HIS A 35 -8.69 7.10 6.44
CA HIS A 35 -9.24 8.45 6.58
C HIS A 35 -9.97 8.85 5.28
N PRO A 36 -11.31 8.82 5.25
CA PRO A 36 -12.04 9.48 4.17
C PRO A 36 -11.82 11.00 4.27
N PRO A 37 -11.75 11.72 3.16
CA PRO A 37 -11.50 13.17 3.18
C PRO A 37 -12.64 14.00 3.79
N SER A 38 -13.80 13.42 4.10
CA SER A 38 -14.89 14.13 4.76
C SER A 38 -15.22 13.47 6.10
N TRP A 39 -15.11 14.25 7.16
CA TRP A 39 -15.43 13.82 8.53
C TRP A 39 -16.91 13.43 8.72
N VAL A 40 -17.84 13.91 7.89
CA VAL A 40 -19.27 13.57 7.95
C VAL A 40 -19.51 12.09 7.64
N GLY A 41 -18.76 11.49 6.70
CA GLY A 41 -18.82 10.07 6.42
C GLY A 41 -17.94 9.22 7.35
N GLU A 42 -16.98 9.84 8.00
CA GLU A 42 -15.97 9.17 8.84
C GLU A 42 -16.56 8.61 10.14
N ILE A 43 -17.39 9.40 10.83
CA ILE A 43 -17.94 9.02 12.14
C ILE A 43 -18.81 7.76 12.08
N PRO A 44 -19.82 7.66 11.20
CA PRO A 44 -20.63 6.45 11.08
C PRO A 44 -19.81 5.21 10.73
N VAL A 45 -18.86 5.35 9.80
CA VAL A 45 -17.96 4.25 9.41
C VAL A 45 -17.12 3.79 10.60
N ARG A 46 -16.49 4.70 11.32
CA ARG A 46 -15.67 4.36 12.51
C ARG A 46 -16.49 3.69 13.61
N ILE A 47 -17.69 4.18 13.88
CA ILE A 47 -18.61 3.56 14.84
C ILE A 47 -18.93 2.13 14.42
N ALA A 48 -19.38 1.92 13.18
CA ALA A 48 -19.72 0.60 12.66
C ALA A 48 -18.51 -0.35 12.74
N VAL A 49 -17.32 0.12 12.36
CA VAL A 49 -16.07 -0.61 12.37
C VAL A 49 -15.67 -1.01 13.79
N VAL A 50 -15.78 -0.12 14.77
CA VAL A 50 -15.50 -0.42 16.18
C VAL A 50 -16.46 -1.51 16.70
N PHE A 51 -17.74 -1.40 16.43
CA PHE A 51 -18.69 -2.45 16.81
C PHE A 51 -18.41 -3.79 16.14
N MET A 52 -18.04 -3.80 14.87
CA MET A 52 -17.65 -5.01 14.13
C MET A 52 -16.40 -5.66 14.72
N PHE A 53 -15.45 -4.87 15.24
CA PHE A 53 -14.23 -5.38 15.85
C PHE A 53 -14.50 -6.16 17.13
N PHE A 54 -15.37 -5.64 18.01
CA PHE A 54 -15.69 -6.27 19.28
C PHE A 54 -16.70 -7.39 19.20
N SER A 55 -17.56 -7.42 18.17
CA SER A 55 -18.57 -8.45 18.00
C SER A 55 -18.23 -9.43 16.88
N TYR A 56 -18.17 -10.72 17.25
CA TYR A 56 -17.97 -11.80 16.30
C TYR A 56 -19.10 -11.85 15.24
N GLU A 57 -20.34 -11.71 15.70
CA GLU A 57 -21.53 -11.78 14.82
C GLU A 57 -21.58 -10.59 13.86
N LEU A 58 -21.26 -9.38 14.36
CA LEU A 58 -21.27 -8.18 13.53
C LEU A 58 -20.13 -8.22 12.50
N SER A 59 -18.96 -8.77 12.82
CA SER A 59 -17.87 -8.93 11.86
C SER A 59 -18.19 -9.84 10.68
N ARG A 60 -19.18 -10.72 10.83
CA ARG A 60 -19.69 -11.64 9.78
C ARG A 60 -21.00 -11.19 9.17
N ASN A 61 -21.55 -10.05 9.60
CA ASN A 61 -22.84 -9.56 9.14
C ASN A 61 -22.74 -9.02 7.71
N ARG A 62 -23.44 -9.68 6.78
CA ARG A 62 -23.46 -9.32 5.36
C ARG A 62 -23.95 -7.90 5.09
N TRP A 63 -24.93 -7.44 5.87
CA TRP A 63 -25.54 -6.12 5.65
C TRP A 63 -24.60 -4.99 6.04
N LEU A 64 -23.77 -5.17 7.10
CA LEU A 64 -22.76 -4.21 7.47
C LEU A 64 -21.65 -4.11 6.41
N TRP A 65 -21.18 -5.25 5.88
CA TRP A 65 -20.20 -5.24 4.78
C TRP A 65 -20.78 -4.64 3.51
N LEU A 66 -22.07 -4.89 3.19
CA LEU A 66 -22.75 -4.26 2.06
C LEU A 66 -22.82 -2.74 2.22
N LEU A 67 -23.23 -2.25 3.40
CA LEU A 67 -23.31 -0.82 3.68
C LEU A 67 -21.93 -0.15 3.58
N LEU A 68 -20.89 -0.76 4.13
CA LEU A 68 -19.52 -0.27 3.99
C LEU A 68 -19.09 -0.23 2.52
N PHE A 69 -19.33 -1.31 1.76
CA PHE A 69 -18.98 -1.37 0.34
C PHE A 69 -19.68 -0.29 -0.49
N LEU A 70 -21.00 -0.13 -0.29
CA LEU A 70 -21.77 0.91 -0.98
C LEU A 70 -21.29 2.31 -0.60
N GLY A 71 -21.05 2.57 0.68
CA GLY A 71 -20.54 3.84 1.16
C GLY A 71 -19.19 4.20 0.54
N PHE A 72 -18.24 3.27 0.54
CA PHE A 72 -16.92 3.47 -0.12
C PHE A 72 -17.05 3.60 -1.65
N SER A 73 -17.97 2.87 -2.29
CA SER A 73 -18.19 2.95 -3.73
C SER A 73 -18.76 4.31 -4.14
N VAL A 74 -19.81 4.78 -3.46
CA VAL A 74 -20.40 6.10 -3.71
C VAL A 74 -19.36 7.21 -3.49
N TYR A 75 -18.57 7.07 -2.42
CA TYR A 75 -17.49 7.99 -2.14
C TYR A 75 -16.42 7.99 -3.26
N SER A 76 -15.97 6.81 -3.69
CA SER A 76 -14.99 6.66 -4.77
C SER A 76 -15.50 7.22 -6.10
N MET A 77 -16.80 7.07 -6.39
CA MET A 77 -17.41 7.62 -7.59
C MET A 77 -17.48 9.16 -7.55
N ARG A 78 -17.80 9.73 -6.39
CA ARG A 78 -17.94 11.18 -6.25
C ARG A 78 -16.60 11.93 -6.35
N TYR A 79 -15.53 11.33 -5.83
CA TYR A 79 -14.21 11.94 -5.73
C TYR A 79 -13.16 11.19 -6.56
N TRP A 80 -13.58 10.59 -7.68
CA TRP A 80 -12.74 9.69 -8.48
C TRP A 80 -11.40 10.28 -8.93
N TYR A 81 -11.35 11.60 -9.12
CA TYR A 81 -10.16 12.33 -9.56
C TYR A 81 -9.22 12.76 -8.41
N GLU A 82 -9.70 12.71 -7.17
CA GLU A 82 -8.91 13.07 -5.97
C GLU A 82 -8.41 11.84 -5.19
N ILE A 83 -8.90 10.67 -5.58
CA ILE A 83 -8.69 9.45 -4.81
C ILE A 83 -7.43 8.72 -5.26
N ASP A 84 -6.55 8.40 -4.30
CA ASP A 84 -5.38 7.56 -4.51
C ASP A 84 -5.77 6.14 -4.94
N ASN A 85 -4.95 5.51 -5.76
CA ASN A 85 -5.15 4.14 -6.23
C ASN A 85 -5.36 3.13 -5.08
N HIS A 86 -4.71 3.33 -3.95
CA HIS A 86 -4.85 2.48 -2.76
C HIS A 86 -6.29 2.41 -2.23
N ARG A 87 -7.06 3.47 -2.38
CA ARG A 87 -8.46 3.53 -1.93
C ARG A 87 -9.37 2.66 -2.76
N TYR A 88 -9.12 2.56 -4.07
CA TYR A 88 -9.83 1.62 -4.93
C TYR A 88 -9.55 0.16 -4.54
N LEU A 89 -8.31 -0.15 -4.16
CA LEU A 89 -7.94 -1.48 -3.68
C LEU A 89 -8.67 -1.82 -2.36
N ILE A 90 -8.77 -0.86 -1.45
CA ILE A 90 -9.53 -1.04 -0.19
C ILE A 90 -11.02 -1.22 -0.48
N ASN A 91 -11.61 -0.41 -1.37
CA ASN A 91 -13.02 -0.56 -1.75
C ASN A 91 -13.29 -1.94 -2.37
N TYR A 92 -12.43 -2.38 -3.30
CA TYR A 92 -12.50 -3.75 -3.84
C TYR A 92 -12.46 -4.79 -2.72
N TRP A 93 -11.53 -4.66 -1.76
CA TRP A 93 -11.38 -5.61 -0.67
C TRP A 93 -12.59 -5.64 0.27
N VAL A 94 -13.20 -4.50 0.56
CA VAL A 94 -14.46 -4.42 1.33
C VAL A 94 -15.58 -5.13 0.57
N GLY A 95 -15.67 -4.96 -0.74
CA GLY A 95 -16.58 -5.70 -1.61
C GLY A 95 -16.34 -7.21 -1.57
N VAL A 96 -15.10 -7.65 -1.54
CA VAL A 96 -14.72 -9.07 -1.37
C VAL A 96 -15.17 -9.59 0.00
N CYS A 97 -15.00 -8.82 1.06
CA CYS A 97 -15.52 -9.17 2.39
C CYS A 97 -17.04 -9.35 2.35
N PHE A 98 -17.78 -8.44 1.71
CA PHE A 98 -19.22 -8.61 1.51
C PHE A 98 -19.55 -9.89 0.75
N ILE A 99 -18.97 -10.09 -0.44
CA ILE A 99 -19.23 -11.26 -1.29
C ILE A 99 -18.94 -12.54 -0.52
N SER A 100 -17.83 -12.60 0.22
CA SER A 100 -17.44 -13.79 0.97
C SER A 100 -18.48 -14.22 2.01
N THR A 101 -19.25 -13.27 2.56
CA THR A 101 -20.34 -13.58 3.50
C THR A 101 -21.54 -14.33 2.86
N LEU A 102 -21.66 -14.29 1.53
CA LEU A 102 -22.71 -14.95 0.78
C LEU A 102 -22.40 -16.44 0.50
N PHE A 103 -21.15 -16.85 0.67
CA PHE A 103 -20.69 -18.22 0.37
C PHE A 103 -20.47 -19.04 1.65
N LYS A 104 -20.63 -20.37 1.51
CA LYS A 104 -20.31 -21.30 2.61
C LYS A 104 -18.83 -21.35 2.92
N ASP A 105 -17.99 -21.45 1.88
CA ASP A 105 -16.53 -21.43 2.02
C ASP A 105 -15.99 -20.00 1.87
N ARG A 106 -16.20 -19.21 2.91
CA ARG A 106 -15.77 -17.80 2.98
C ARG A 106 -14.25 -17.65 2.82
N LEU A 107 -13.52 -18.54 3.46
CA LEU A 107 -12.06 -18.49 3.45
C LEU A 107 -11.49 -18.68 2.03
N GLN A 108 -12.08 -19.58 1.25
CA GLN A 108 -11.67 -19.78 -0.14
C GLN A 108 -11.92 -18.54 -1.00
N VAL A 109 -13.08 -17.90 -0.84
CA VAL A 109 -13.42 -16.66 -1.54
C VAL A 109 -12.39 -15.56 -1.19
N LEU A 110 -12.10 -15.37 0.11
CA LEU A 110 -11.11 -14.39 0.56
C LEU A 110 -9.72 -14.68 0.00
N LYS A 111 -9.26 -15.94 0.03
CA LYS A 111 -7.94 -16.34 -0.49
C LYS A 111 -7.80 -16.10 -2.00
N VAL A 112 -8.81 -16.46 -2.78
CA VAL A 112 -8.78 -16.29 -4.24
C VAL A 112 -8.72 -14.81 -4.58
N ASN A 113 -9.56 -14.00 -3.95
CA ASN A 113 -9.61 -12.57 -4.23
C ASN A 113 -8.40 -11.80 -3.68
N ALA A 114 -7.83 -12.19 -2.53
CA ALA A 114 -6.57 -11.62 -2.06
C ALA A 114 -5.43 -11.87 -3.06
N HIS A 115 -5.35 -13.09 -3.59
CA HIS A 115 -4.36 -13.41 -4.62
C HIS A 115 -4.57 -12.58 -5.90
N LEU A 116 -5.81 -12.45 -6.36
CA LEU A 116 -6.16 -11.65 -7.53
C LEU A 116 -5.84 -10.17 -7.30
N LEU A 117 -6.16 -9.63 -6.12
CA LEU A 117 -5.87 -8.25 -5.76
C LEU A 117 -4.37 -7.95 -5.83
N ILE A 118 -3.53 -8.80 -5.23
CA ILE A 118 -2.08 -8.65 -5.28
C ILE A 118 -1.58 -8.73 -6.73
N LEU A 119 -2.03 -9.72 -7.49
CA LEU A 119 -1.65 -9.90 -8.88
C LEU A 119 -1.98 -8.65 -9.72
N LEU A 120 -3.20 -8.14 -9.64
CA LEU A 120 -3.63 -6.94 -10.37
C LEU A 120 -2.87 -5.70 -9.92
N ALA A 121 -2.65 -5.52 -8.61
CA ALA A 121 -1.90 -4.38 -8.09
C ALA A 121 -0.49 -4.33 -8.70
N PHE A 122 0.22 -5.46 -8.73
CA PHE A 122 1.56 -5.52 -9.32
C PHE A 122 1.57 -5.49 -10.86
N ILE A 123 0.55 -6.03 -11.54
CA ILE A 123 0.40 -5.84 -12.99
C ILE A 123 0.33 -4.34 -13.32
N PHE A 124 -0.56 -3.60 -12.65
CA PHE A 124 -0.72 -2.17 -12.91
C PHE A 124 0.52 -1.37 -12.49
N ALA A 125 1.14 -1.69 -11.35
CA ALA A 125 2.35 -1.01 -10.90
C ALA A 125 3.49 -1.17 -11.93
N VAL A 126 3.76 -2.38 -12.39
CA VAL A 126 4.79 -2.67 -13.39
C VAL A 126 4.44 -2.03 -14.73
N PHE A 127 3.18 -2.14 -15.17
CA PHE A 127 2.73 -1.56 -16.43
C PHE A 127 2.95 -0.04 -16.47
N TRP A 128 2.48 0.68 -15.43
CA TRP A 128 2.63 2.13 -15.36
C TRP A 128 4.10 2.55 -15.31
N LYS A 129 4.93 1.85 -14.57
CA LYS A 129 6.36 2.13 -14.49
C LYS A 129 7.09 1.90 -15.80
N LEU A 130 6.75 0.84 -16.53
CA LEU A 130 7.34 0.55 -17.85
C LEU A 130 6.88 1.53 -18.94
N THR A 131 5.70 2.15 -18.79
CA THR A 131 5.17 3.11 -19.75
C THR A 131 5.51 4.56 -19.42
N SER A 132 5.99 4.84 -18.22
CA SER A 132 6.37 6.18 -17.78
C SER A 132 7.83 6.47 -18.12
N ALA A 133 8.07 7.44 -19.00
CA ALA A 133 9.41 7.93 -19.31
C ALA A 133 10.11 8.50 -18.06
N ASP A 134 9.40 9.30 -17.27
CA ASP A 134 9.92 9.95 -16.05
C ASP A 134 10.33 8.91 -14.99
N PHE A 135 9.63 7.77 -14.95
CA PHE A 135 10.04 6.69 -14.07
C PHE A 135 11.32 6.00 -14.58
N LEU A 136 11.37 5.63 -15.85
CA LEU A 136 12.50 4.91 -16.44
C LEU A 136 13.79 5.74 -16.50
N ASN A 137 13.67 7.05 -16.67
CA ASN A 137 14.79 8.00 -16.62
C ASN A 137 15.27 8.29 -15.19
N GLY A 138 14.55 7.82 -14.17
CA GLY A 138 14.88 8.07 -12.78
C GLY A 138 14.40 9.42 -12.23
N ASP A 139 13.71 10.24 -13.03
CA ASP A 139 13.28 11.59 -12.64
C ASP A 139 12.27 11.55 -11.48
N PHE A 140 11.33 10.60 -11.53
CA PHE A 140 10.39 10.34 -10.43
C PHE A 140 11.13 9.98 -9.14
N MET A 141 12.14 9.13 -9.22
CA MET A 141 12.92 8.72 -8.04
C MET A 141 13.81 9.84 -7.53
N GLN A 142 14.40 10.67 -8.42
CA GLN A 142 15.13 11.88 -8.02
C GLN A 142 14.22 12.83 -7.25
N TYR A 143 13.03 13.10 -7.78
CA TYR A 143 12.04 13.93 -7.11
C TYR A 143 11.67 13.36 -5.73
N SER A 144 11.41 12.07 -5.65
CA SER A 144 11.07 11.40 -4.38
C SER A 144 12.23 11.47 -3.38
N LEU A 145 13.46 11.23 -3.82
CA LEU A 145 14.65 11.36 -2.99
C LEU A 145 14.80 12.77 -2.42
N LEU A 146 14.45 13.82 -3.17
CA LEU A 146 14.61 15.21 -2.74
C LEU A 146 13.50 15.71 -1.82
N ILE A 147 12.31 15.11 -1.84
CA ILE A 147 11.12 15.69 -1.18
C ILE A 147 10.54 14.79 -0.11
N ASP A 148 10.64 13.45 -0.27
CA ASP A 148 10.04 12.53 0.68
C ASP A 148 10.82 12.52 2.00
N PRO A 149 10.20 12.88 3.14
CA PRO A 149 10.87 12.90 4.43
C PRO A 149 11.47 11.54 4.83
N ARG A 150 10.93 10.43 4.35
CA ARG A 150 11.45 9.09 4.59
C ARG A 150 12.84 8.89 4.01
N MET A 151 13.15 9.63 2.93
CA MET A 151 14.42 9.56 2.20
C MET A 151 15.52 10.44 2.78
N GLN A 152 15.22 11.33 3.73
CA GLN A 152 16.17 12.30 4.27
C GLN A 152 17.47 11.65 4.77
N TYR A 153 17.36 10.60 5.59
CA TYR A 153 18.56 9.91 6.10
C TYR A 153 19.35 9.18 5.00
N MET A 154 18.64 8.58 4.07
CA MET A 154 19.27 7.90 2.94
C MET A 154 19.96 8.87 2.00
N ASN A 155 19.37 10.02 1.76
CA ASN A 155 19.98 11.11 0.99
C ASN A 155 21.28 11.60 1.61
N THR A 156 21.28 11.82 2.90
CA THR A 156 22.50 12.26 3.59
C THR A 156 23.60 11.20 3.54
N ALA A 157 23.24 9.93 3.75
CA ALA A 157 24.21 8.85 3.82
C ALA A 157 24.77 8.41 2.45
N ILE A 158 23.93 8.38 1.41
CA ILE A 158 24.26 7.78 0.10
C ILE A 158 24.49 8.84 -0.96
N VAL A 159 23.63 9.86 -1.03
CA VAL A 159 23.68 10.90 -2.06
C VAL A 159 24.64 12.04 -1.67
N GLY A 160 24.80 12.28 -0.36
CA GLY A 160 25.63 13.36 0.19
C GLY A 160 24.90 14.72 0.25
N ILE A 161 23.57 14.72 0.25
CA ILE A 161 22.74 15.92 0.44
C ILE A 161 22.64 16.21 1.94
N THR A 162 23.01 17.42 2.36
CA THR A 162 22.86 17.79 3.78
C THR A 162 21.37 17.94 4.17
N PRO A 163 21.02 17.78 5.48
CA PRO A 163 19.67 17.99 5.94
C PRO A 163 19.12 19.41 5.63
N GLU A 164 19.98 20.42 5.65
CA GLU A 164 19.63 21.79 5.29
C GLU A 164 19.28 21.90 3.80
N GLN A 165 20.13 21.38 2.91
CA GLN A 165 19.85 21.33 1.48
C GLN A 165 18.56 20.57 1.15
N PHE A 166 18.27 19.49 1.89
CA PHE A 166 17.03 18.74 1.74
C PHE A 166 15.81 19.60 2.13
N LEU A 167 15.90 20.31 3.25
CA LEU A 167 14.84 21.19 3.72
C LEU A 167 14.58 22.35 2.73
N ASP A 168 15.63 23.00 2.25
CA ASP A 168 15.54 24.10 1.29
C ASP A 168 14.85 23.67 0.00
N LYS A 169 15.18 22.49 -0.52
CA LYS A 169 14.54 21.95 -1.73
C LYS A 169 13.09 21.60 -1.50
N LYS A 170 12.78 20.99 -0.36
CA LYS A 170 11.40 20.69 0.01
C LYS A 170 10.55 21.97 0.10
N LEU A 171 11.06 23.01 0.74
CA LEU A 171 10.39 24.31 0.84
C LEU A 171 10.21 24.96 -0.53
N LEU A 172 11.23 24.93 -1.38
CA LEU A 172 11.17 25.42 -2.74
C LEU A 172 10.06 24.73 -3.55
N MET A 173 9.99 23.39 -3.47
CA MET A 173 8.97 22.63 -4.17
C MET A 173 7.55 22.88 -3.64
N GLN A 174 7.40 23.05 -2.32
CA GLN A 174 6.14 23.47 -1.74
C GLN A 174 5.72 24.84 -2.23
N TYR A 175 6.66 25.79 -2.29
CA TYR A 175 6.41 27.13 -2.83
C TYR A 175 5.96 27.09 -4.29
N LEU A 176 6.64 26.32 -5.14
CA LEU A 176 6.28 26.17 -6.55
C LEU A 176 4.91 25.50 -6.75
N SER A 177 4.52 24.58 -5.87
CA SER A 177 3.18 23.97 -5.93
C SER A 177 2.04 24.93 -5.62
N ILE A 178 2.31 25.99 -4.83
CA ILE A 178 1.34 27.03 -4.47
C ILE A 178 1.31 28.15 -5.53
N ALA A 179 2.43 28.38 -6.21
CA ALA A 179 2.59 29.45 -7.19
C ALA A 179 2.94 28.89 -8.59
N PRO A 180 2.01 28.18 -9.26
CA PRO A 180 2.28 27.46 -10.52
C PRO A 180 2.62 28.38 -11.71
N ASN A 181 2.40 29.70 -11.59
CA ASN A 181 2.64 30.68 -12.65
C ASN A 181 4.10 31.21 -12.70
N LEU A 182 4.96 30.75 -11.81
CA LEU A 182 6.37 31.10 -11.86
C LEU A 182 7.08 30.18 -12.86
N GLU A 183 7.48 30.75 -14.00
CA GLU A 183 8.33 30.09 -15.03
C GLU A 183 9.76 29.83 -14.53
N THR A 184 9.90 29.39 -13.30
CA THR A 184 11.20 29.10 -12.71
C THR A 184 11.56 27.66 -13.03
N LYS A 185 12.51 27.46 -13.93
CA LYS A 185 13.14 26.15 -14.12
C LYS A 185 13.99 25.82 -12.88
N VAL A 186 13.47 24.93 -12.06
CA VAL A 186 14.23 24.39 -10.93
C VAL A 186 15.08 23.23 -11.42
N THR A 187 16.39 23.39 -11.42
CA THR A 187 17.30 22.26 -11.65
C THR A 187 17.34 21.40 -10.39
N LEU A 188 16.91 20.16 -10.50
CA LEU A 188 16.98 19.16 -9.41
C LEU A 188 18.41 18.70 -9.13
N ASP A 189 19.32 18.98 -10.06
CA ASP A 189 20.70 18.51 -10.03
C ASP A 189 21.52 19.25 -8.95
N SER A 190 21.62 18.62 -7.79
CA SER A 190 22.30 19.21 -6.64
C SER A 190 23.44 18.38 -6.09
N ALA A 191 23.52 17.11 -6.46
CA ALA A 191 24.59 16.22 -6.04
C ALA A 191 24.98 15.29 -7.19
N PRO A 192 26.29 15.11 -7.46
CA PRO A 192 26.77 14.29 -8.59
C PRO A 192 26.26 12.85 -8.59
N ARG A 193 25.89 12.33 -7.41
CA ARG A 193 25.41 10.95 -7.24
C ARG A 193 23.91 10.80 -7.30
N LEU A 194 23.13 11.89 -7.25
CA LEU A 194 21.68 11.83 -7.12
C LEU A 194 21.03 11.04 -8.26
N HIS A 195 21.37 11.36 -9.50
CA HIS A 195 20.83 10.68 -10.67
C HIS A 195 21.19 9.19 -10.71
N THR A 196 22.44 8.83 -10.43
CA THR A 196 22.88 7.43 -10.41
C THR A 196 22.15 6.61 -9.33
N VAL A 197 21.99 7.19 -8.13
CA VAL A 197 21.27 6.54 -7.03
C VAL A 197 19.77 6.41 -7.37
N ALA A 198 19.20 7.43 -7.97
CA ALA A 198 17.81 7.40 -8.42
C ALA A 198 17.56 6.29 -9.46
N LEU A 199 18.41 6.19 -10.48
CA LEU A 199 18.35 5.11 -11.47
C LEU A 199 18.48 3.73 -10.82
N LEU A 200 19.43 3.57 -9.91
CA LEU A 200 19.62 2.30 -9.20
C LEU A 200 18.37 1.89 -8.45
N PHE A 201 17.75 2.80 -7.70
CA PHE A 201 16.53 2.52 -6.96
C PHE A 201 15.33 2.27 -7.89
N THR A 202 15.21 3.01 -8.98
CA THR A 202 14.20 2.80 -10.01
C THR A 202 14.24 1.36 -10.52
N TYR A 203 15.40 0.88 -10.95
CA TYR A 203 15.49 -0.47 -11.52
C TYR A 203 15.44 -1.59 -10.47
N ILE A 204 15.94 -1.36 -9.25
CA ILE A 204 15.79 -2.32 -8.14
C ILE A 204 14.30 -2.50 -7.79
N THR A 205 13.55 -1.42 -7.62
CA THR A 205 12.11 -1.51 -7.31
C THR A 205 11.35 -2.19 -8.42
N LEU A 206 11.59 -1.82 -9.67
CA LEU A 206 10.94 -2.43 -10.82
C LEU A 206 11.25 -3.93 -10.91
N LEU A 207 12.51 -4.33 -10.71
CA LEU A 207 12.91 -5.75 -10.73
C LEU A 207 12.17 -6.55 -9.66
N ILE A 208 12.09 -6.03 -8.44
CA ILE A 208 11.42 -6.72 -7.34
C ILE A 208 9.93 -6.85 -7.60
N GLU A 209 9.28 -5.80 -8.10
CA GLU A 209 7.86 -5.86 -8.48
C GLU A 209 7.59 -6.88 -9.59
N ILE A 210 8.47 -6.97 -10.59
CA ILE A 210 8.41 -8.00 -11.64
C ILE A 210 8.57 -9.40 -11.04
N VAL A 211 9.50 -9.59 -10.11
CA VAL A 211 9.68 -10.88 -9.42
C VAL A 211 8.42 -11.28 -8.65
N ILE A 212 7.80 -10.34 -7.93
CA ILE A 212 6.54 -10.59 -7.24
C ILE A 212 5.44 -10.94 -8.24
N LEU A 213 5.27 -10.14 -9.28
CA LEU A 213 4.27 -10.35 -10.32
C LEU A 213 4.39 -11.76 -10.92
N ILE A 214 5.60 -12.14 -11.37
CA ILE A 214 5.86 -13.46 -11.96
C ILE A 214 5.58 -14.57 -10.94
N SER A 215 6.01 -14.39 -9.69
CA SER A 215 5.82 -15.40 -8.64
C SER A 215 4.34 -15.64 -8.32
N PHE A 216 3.52 -14.60 -8.32
CA PHE A 216 2.07 -14.72 -8.12
C PHE A 216 1.36 -15.27 -9.37
N ALA A 217 1.78 -14.88 -10.57
CA ALA A 217 1.22 -15.40 -11.83
C ALA A 217 1.52 -16.90 -12.02
N LEU A 218 2.75 -17.30 -11.74
CA LEU A 218 3.24 -18.67 -11.93
C LEU A 218 3.18 -19.54 -10.66
N LYS A 219 2.29 -19.26 -9.71
CA LYS A 219 2.15 -19.98 -8.44
C LYS A 219 1.93 -21.51 -8.57
N ARG A 220 1.59 -21.99 -9.77
CA ARG A 220 1.44 -23.45 -10.05
C ARG A 220 2.76 -24.19 -9.97
N PHE A 221 3.89 -23.51 -10.18
CA PHE A 221 5.21 -24.12 -10.12
C PHE A 221 5.76 -24.05 -8.70
N PRO A 222 6.33 -25.15 -8.16
CA PRO A 222 6.77 -25.25 -6.77
C PRO A 222 7.76 -24.16 -6.35
N LEU A 223 8.66 -23.77 -7.27
CA LEU A 223 9.65 -22.72 -7.02
C LEU A 223 8.95 -21.37 -6.74
N PHE A 224 8.05 -20.96 -7.62
CA PHE A 224 7.34 -19.68 -7.50
C PHE A 224 6.37 -19.67 -6.32
N GLN A 225 5.80 -20.82 -5.97
CA GLN A 225 4.95 -20.96 -4.78
C GLN A 225 5.72 -20.62 -3.49
N LYS A 226 7.00 -20.97 -3.40
CA LYS A 226 7.84 -20.61 -2.26
C LYS A 226 8.29 -19.15 -2.29
N ILE A 227 8.69 -18.68 -3.47
CA ILE A 227 9.24 -17.31 -3.64
C ILE A 227 8.18 -16.24 -3.39
N LYS A 228 6.92 -16.45 -3.83
CA LYS A 228 5.87 -15.41 -3.80
C LYS A 228 5.65 -14.79 -2.42
N ASP A 229 5.60 -15.61 -1.38
CA ASP A 229 5.32 -15.13 -0.03
C ASP A 229 6.55 -14.40 0.54
N TYR A 230 7.75 -14.93 0.32
CA TYR A 230 8.99 -14.28 0.76
C TYR A 230 9.24 -12.96 0.03
N SER A 231 9.04 -12.90 -1.28
CA SER A 231 9.23 -11.68 -2.07
C SER A 231 8.24 -10.58 -1.66
N LEU A 232 6.98 -10.96 -1.40
CA LEU A 232 5.97 -10.02 -0.92
C LEU A 232 6.30 -9.48 0.48
N HIS A 233 6.70 -10.37 1.41
CA HIS A 233 7.11 -9.93 2.75
C HIS A 233 8.35 -9.03 2.70
N PHE A 234 9.33 -9.38 1.89
CA PHE A 234 10.51 -8.54 1.66
C PHE A 234 10.13 -7.15 1.14
N PHE A 235 9.24 -7.09 0.16
CA PHE A 235 8.75 -5.84 -0.40
C PHE A 235 8.04 -4.98 0.67
N VAL A 236 7.08 -5.56 1.38
CA VAL A 236 6.25 -4.82 2.36
C VAL A 236 7.04 -4.38 3.59
N LEU A 237 7.94 -5.23 4.10
CA LEU A 237 8.63 -4.96 5.36
C LEU A 237 9.95 -4.21 5.18
N ILE A 238 10.61 -4.36 4.04
CA ILE A 238 11.96 -3.82 3.83
C ILE A 238 11.94 -2.70 2.79
N LEU A 239 11.29 -2.90 1.64
CA LEU A 239 11.34 -1.89 0.58
C LEU A 239 10.34 -0.77 0.77
N TYR A 240 9.07 -1.10 0.98
CA TYR A 240 8.00 -0.12 1.07
C TYR A 240 8.21 0.99 2.12
N PRO A 241 8.80 0.71 3.31
CA PRO A 241 9.11 1.76 4.28
C PRO A 241 10.25 2.70 3.85
N PHE A 242 11.16 2.23 2.98
CA PHE A 242 12.38 2.95 2.64
C PHE A 242 12.38 3.53 1.23
N ILE A 243 11.60 3.00 0.30
CA ILE A 243 11.59 3.43 -1.08
C ILE A 243 10.16 3.80 -1.47
N PRO A 244 9.92 5.03 -1.97
CA PRO A 244 8.61 5.41 -2.50
C PRO A 244 8.31 4.59 -3.76
N VAL A 245 7.22 3.86 -3.71
CA VAL A 245 6.82 2.91 -4.78
C VAL A 245 5.50 3.34 -5.37
#